data_ca39ffc9bc776e485faf7be0f9e12554
#
_entry.id   ca39ffc9bc776e485faf7be0f9e12554
#
_cell.length_a   1.000
_cell.length_b   1.000
_cell.length_c   1.000
_cell.angle_alpha   90.00
_cell.angle_beta   90.00
_cell.angle_gamma   90.00
#
_symmetry.space_group_name_H-M   'P 1'
#
loop_
_entity.id
_entity.type
_entity.pdbx_description
1 polymer ?
#
loop_
_entity_poly.entity_id
_entity_poly.type
_entity_poly.pdbx_seq_one_letter_code
_entity_poly.pdbx_strand_id
1 'polypeptide(L)'
;MAEQLGRAGVPTVLVARRGDKLRQIADRFDGCSVLEADLGTTAGQDAVMARISQVDDPIDLVVNNAGFGSSGQFAELDADRLGEEVELNVKALTRISNAALKAMVLRGSGHLLNVSSVASFQASPGLAVYAATKAYVTSLTEALHEEMRGTGVHVTALCPGLTKTEFQERSNTTDYETTFPNFAWTSAESVASAGLEGVAKNKTIVVPGALYKGLVATSDITPRALARRLSGLATSIRN
;
A
#
# COMPACT_ATOMS: atom_id res chain seq x y z
N MET A 1 8.04 -8.57 1.02
CA MET A 1 9.05 -7.55 1.40
C MET A 1 9.79 -7.97 2.66
N ALA A 2 9.15 -8.19 3.82
CA ALA A 2 9.85 -8.58 5.04
C ALA A 2 10.83 -9.76 4.83
N GLU A 3 10.37 -10.86 4.25
CA GLU A 3 11.25 -12.01 3.96
C GLU A 3 12.39 -11.70 2.97
N GLN A 4 12.18 -10.79 2.02
CA GLN A 4 13.24 -10.39 1.08
C GLN A 4 14.31 -9.55 1.77
N LEU A 5 13.89 -8.62 2.60
CA LEU A 5 14.81 -7.81 3.41
C LEU A 5 15.56 -8.69 4.42
N GLY A 6 14.86 -9.59 5.12
CA GLY A 6 15.48 -10.53 6.07
C GLY A 6 16.51 -11.46 5.41
N ARG A 7 16.19 -12.04 4.22
CA ARG A 7 17.17 -12.84 3.45
C ARG A 7 18.37 -12.03 2.97
N ALA A 8 18.20 -10.72 2.78
CA ALA A 8 19.30 -9.82 2.45
C ALA A 8 20.08 -9.32 3.68
N GLY A 9 19.76 -9.79 4.88
CA GLY A 9 20.39 -9.38 6.13
C GLY A 9 20.08 -7.94 6.56
N VAL A 10 18.98 -7.36 6.05
CA VAL A 10 18.56 -5.99 6.41
C VAL A 10 17.76 -6.05 7.71
N PRO A 11 18.21 -5.36 8.78
CA PRO A 11 17.45 -5.25 10.01
C PRO A 11 16.06 -4.67 9.75
N THR A 12 15.02 -5.32 10.29
CA THR A 12 13.63 -4.96 9.96
C THR A 12 12.74 -4.94 11.21
N VAL A 13 11.95 -3.89 11.38
CA VAL A 13 10.88 -3.82 12.37
C VAL A 13 9.56 -4.22 11.72
N LEU A 14 9.00 -5.34 12.13
CA LEU A 14 7.73 -5.86 11.63
C LEU A 14 6.57 -5.31 12.46
N VAL A 15 5.60 -4.68 11.82
CA VAL A 15 4.47 -4.04 12.49
C VAL A 15 3.15 -4.65 12.02
N ALA A 16 2.37 -5.23 12.93
CA ALA A 16 0.98 -5.64 12.73
C ALA A 16 0.29 -5.94 14.07
N ARG A 17 -1.01 -6.25 14.01
CA ARG A 17 -1.83 -6.66 15.18
C ARG A 17 -1.55 -8.09 15.65
N ARG A 18 -1.14 -8.98 14.75
CA ARG A 18 -0.92 -10.41 15.00
C ARG A 18 0.53 -10.65 15.38
N GLY A 19 0.87 -10.38 16.65
CA GLY A 19 2.23 -10.51 17.15
C GLY A 19 2.81 -11.92 17.02
N ASP A 20 1.98 -12.97 17.15
CA ASP A 20 2.36 -14.36 16.92
C ASP A 20 2.87 -14.60 15.48
N LYS A 21 2.16 -14.12 14.48
CA LYS A 21 2.59 -14.23 13.07
C LYS A 21 3.84 -13.39 12.77
N LEU A 22 3.98 -12.24 13.42
CA LEU A 22 5.18 -11.42 13.26
C LEU A 22 6.41 -12.11 13.84
N ARG A 23 6.28 -12.71 15.02
CA ARG A 23 7.37 -13.49 15.67
C ARG A 23 7.80 -14.67 14.81
N GLN A 24 6.86 -15.42 14.22
CA GLN A 24 7.17 -16.52 13.28
C GLN A 24 8.01 -16.07 12.08
N ILE A 25 7.87 -14.82 11.63
CA ILE A 25 8.71 -14.28 10.56
C ILE A 25 10.03 -13.77 11.13
N ALA A 26 10.00 -13.03 12.24
CA ALA A 26 11.18 -12.44 12.85
C ALA A 26 12.21 -13.48 13.27
N ASP A 27 11.76 -14.60 13.86
CA ASP A 27 12.63 -15.69 14.34
C ASP A 27 13.40 -16.40 13.20
N ARG A 28 13.06 -16.14 11.96
CA ARG A 28 13.74 -16.72 10.78
C ARG A 28 14.90 -15.87 10.27
N PHE A 29 15.03 -14.63 10.73
CA PHE A 29 16.00 -13.68 10.21
C PHE A 29 16.65 -12.86 11.31
N ASP A 30 17.98 -12.83 11.32
CA ASP A 30 18.74 -12.00 12.26
C ASP A 30 18.43 -10.51 12.07
N GLY A 31 18.39 -9.75 13.16
CA GLY A 31 18.09 -8.32 13.14
C GLY A 31 16.62 -7.95 12.91
N CYS A 32 15.71 -8.94 12.81
CA CYS A 32 14.28 -8.67 12.76
C CYS A 32 13.69 -8.50 14.17
N SER A 33 12.90 -7.47 14.36
CA SER A 33 12.19 -7.18 15.61
C SER A 33 10.69 -7.01 15.36
N VAL A 34 9.89 -7.09 16.41
CA VAL A 34 8.43 -7.02 16.35
C VAL A 34 7.91 -5.84 17.16
N LEU A 35 7.09 -5.03 16.53
CA LEU A 35 6.28 -4.01 17.18
C LEU A 35 4.80 -4.36 16.98
N GLU A 36 4.19 -4.98 17.97
CA GLU A 36 2.77 -5.31 17.93
C GLU A 36 1.94 -4.02 18.11
N ALA A 37 1.26 -3.59 17.04
CA ALA A 37 0.47 -2.37 17.04
C ALA A 37 -0.74 -2.48 16.11
N ASP A 38 -1.88 -1.97 16.56
CA ASP A 38 -3.07 -1.80 15.73
C ASP A 38 -3.09 -0.41 15.11
N LEU A 39 -2.75 -0.34 13.82
CA LEU A 39 -2.74 0.91 13.06
C LEU A 39 -4.16 1.50 12.81
N GLY A 40 -5.22 0.75 13.09
CA GLY A 40 -6.58 1.27 13.14
C GLY A 40 -6.85 2.14 14.38
N THR A 41 -5.91 2.22 15.32
CA THR A 41 -6.04 3.01 16.55
C THR A 41 -4.98 4.12 16.63
N THR A 42 -5.32 5.22 17.27
CA THR A 42 -4.35 6.32 17.52
C THR A 42 -3.16 5.83 18.33
N ALA A 43 -3.37 5.00 19.35
CA ALA A 43 -2.30 4.47 20.19
C ALA A 43 -1.30 3.62 19.39
N GLY A 44 -1.79 2.75 18.48
CA GLY A 44 -0.93 1.95 17.61
C GLY A 44 -0.16 2.80 16.62
N GLN A 45 -0.81 3.83 16.05
CA GLN A 45 -0.14 4.80 15.18
C GLN A 45 0.96 5.56 15.93
N ASP A 46 0.68 6.04 17.16
CA ASP A 46 1.64 6.76 18.01
C ASP A 46 2.86 5.89 18.36
N ALA A 47 2.66 4.62 18.66
CA ALA A 47 3.74 3.67 18.94
C ALA A 47 4.70 3.53 17.73
N VAL A 48 4.15 3.42 16.52
CA VAL A 48 4.95 3.32 15.30
C VAL A 48 5.65 4.64 15.00
N MET A 49 4.99 5.77 15.16
CA MET A 49 5.60 7.10 14.98
C MET A 49 6.75 7.32 15.98
N ALA A 50 6.58 6.91 17.24
CA ALA A 50 7.62 6.97 18.26
C ALA A 50 8.85 6.13 17.86
N ARG A 51 8.64 4.90 17.32
CA ARG A 51 9.73 4.06 16.82
C ARG A 51 10.48 4.72 15.64
N ILE A 52 9.76 5.31 14.69
CA ILE A 52 10.35 6.00 13.53
C ILE A 52 11.18 7.22 13.96
N SER A 53 10.77 7.89 15.03
CA SER A 53 11.43 9.10 15.52
C SER A 53 12.70 8.84 16.36
N GLN A 54 13.09 7.59 16.60
CA GLN A 54 14.32 7.26 17.32
C GLN A 54 15.55 7.64 16.49
N VAL A 55 16.43 8.43 17.09
CA VAL A 55 17.62 8.97 16.42
C VAL A 55 18.78 7.97 16.45
N ASP A 56 18.92 7.24 17.56
CA ASP A 56 20.06 6.32 17.78
C ASP A 56 19.94 5.02 16.97
N ASP A 57 18.72 4.67 16.54
CA ASP A 57 18.44 3.50 15.71
C ASP A 57 17.45 3.90 14.59
N PRO A 58 17.92 4.65 13.58
CA PRO A 58 17.07 5.26 12.56
C PRO A 58 16.48 4.22 11.61
N ILE A 59 15.28 4.50 11.13
CA ILE A 59 14.62 3.72 10.08
C ILE A 59 14.91 4.34 8.72
N ASP A 60 15.64 3.62 7.86
CA ASP A 60 16.01 4.09 6.52
C ASP A 60 14.93 3.87 5.47
N LEU A 61 14.08 2.86 5.67
CA LEU A 61 12.95 2.57 4.78
C LEU A 61 11.67 2.36 5.60
N VAL A 62 10.66 3.18 5.33
CA VAL A 62 9.30 2.96 5.82
C VAL A 62 8.43 2.44 4.69
N VAL A 63 7.76 1.30 4.92
CA VAL A 63 6.80 0.70 3.98
C VAL A 63 5.40 0.76 4.58
N ASN A 64 4.58 1.66 4.09
CA ASN A 64 3.16 1.74 4.42
C ASN A 64 2.37 0.72 3.57
N ASN A 65 2.28 -0.51 4.06
CA ASN A 65 1.62 -1.61 3.38
C ASN A 65 0.27 -1.99 4.00
N ALA A 66 0.03 -1.65 5.25
CA ALA A 66 -1.22 -1.99 5.94
C ALA A 66 -2.43 -1.36 5.23
N GLY A 67 -3.46 -2.16 5.01
CA GLY A 67 -4.68 -1.72 4.36
C GLY A 67 -5.60 -2.89 4.02
N PHE A 68 -6.87 -2.59 3.83
CA PHE A 68 -7.88 -3.52 3.34
C PHE A 68 -8.90 -2.78 2.49
N GLY A 69 -9.83 -3.51 1.87
CA GLY A 69 -10.94 -2.97 1.11
C GLY A 69 -12.28 -3.51 1.61
N SER A 70 -13.36 -2.91 1.15
CA SER A 70 -14.73 -3.39 1.38
C SER A 70 -15.42 -3.51 0.02
N SER A 71 -15.79 -4.75 -0.37
CA SER A 71 -16.46 -5.04 -1.64
C SER A 71 -17.95 -5.22 -1.44
N GLY A 72 -18.74 -4.58 -2.30
CA GLY A 72 -20.20 -4.65 -2.31
C GLY A 72 -20.83 -3.36 -2.82
N GLN A 73 -22.16 -3.35 -2.92
CA GLN A 73 -22.90 -2.13 -3.21
C GLN A 73 -22.79 -1.15 -2.04
N PHE A 74 -22.36 0.07 -2.29
CA PHE A 74 -22.04 1.05 -1.24
C PHE A 74 -23.18 1.26 -0.23
N ALA A 75 -24.43 1.28 -0.70
CA ALA A 75 -25.60 1.46 0.16
C ALA A 75 -25.89 0.27 1.10
N GLU A 76 -25.30 -0.88 0.85
CA GLU A 76 -25.48 -2.12 1.62
C GLU A 76 -24.30 -2.40 2.56
N LEU A 77 -23.19 -1.66 2.40
CA LEU A 77 -22.00 -1.85 3.23
C LEU A 77 -22.17 -1.20 4.61
N ASP A 78 -21.59 -1.83 5.60
CA ASP A 78 -21.54 -1.33 6.97
C ASP A 78 -20.70 -0.05 7.07
N ALA A 79 -21.28 1.01 7.63
CA ALA A 79 -20.65 2.33 7.70
C ALA A 79 -19.43 2.35 8.62
N ASP A 80 -19.42 1.58 9.71
CA ASP A 80 -18.30 1.51 10.64
C ASP A 80 -17.11 0.83 9.97
N ARG A 81 -17.35 -0.25 9.22
CA ARG A 81 -16.31 -0.90 8.42
C ARG A 81 -15.72 0.03 7.36
N LEU A 82 -16.54 0.84 6.70
CA LEU A 82 -16.04 1.85 5.75
C LEU A 82 -15.20 2.93 6.45
N GLY A 83 -15.60 3.32 7.67
CA GLY A 83 -14.83 4.22 8.54
C GLY A 83 -13.46 3.63 8.92
N GLU A 84 -13.43 2.35 9.35
CA GLU A 84 -12.18 1.64 9.65
C GLU A 84 -11.24 1.56 8.42
N GLU A 85 -11.78 1.36 7.24
CA GLU A 85 -11.02 1.35 5.99
C GLU A 85 -10.34 2.70 5.73
N VAL A 86 -11.05 3.80 5.91
CA VAL A 86 -10.49 5.16 5.77
C VAL A 86 -9.47 5.45 6.87
N GLU A 87 -9.76 5.07 8.12
CA GLU A 87 -8.83 5.23 9.25
C GLU A 87 -7.48 4.57 8.96
N LEU A 88 -7.49 3.31 8.50
CA LEU A 88 -6.27 2.57 8.24
C LEU A 88 -5.58 3.00 6.94
N ASN A 89 -6.33 3.04 5.83
CA ASN A 89 -5.74 3.26 4.50
C ASN A 89 -5.31 4.73 4.27
N VAL A 90 -5.93 5.68 4.97
CA VAL A 90 -5.70 7.13 4.77
C VAL A 90 -5.03 7.74 5.99
N LYS A 91 -5.72 7.77 7.14
CA LYS A 91 -5.24 8.52 8.32
C LYS A 91 -3.95 7.93 8.89
N ALA A 92 -3.89 6.61 9.11
CA ALA A 92 -2.69 5.96 9.62
C ALA A 92 -1.50 6.15 8.67
N LEU A 93 -1.70 5.91 7.37
CA LEU A 93 -0.68 6.12 6.34
C LEU A 93 -0.17 7.56 6.33
N THR A 94 -1.05 8.55 6.39
CA THR A 94 -0.68 9.98 6.40
C THR A 94 0.17 10.33 7.61
N ARG A 95 -0.22 9.89 8.81
CA ARG A 95 0.50 10.17 10.06
C ARG A 95 1.89 9.52 10.05
N ILE A 96 1.97 8.26 9.65
CA ILE A 96 3.23 7.52 9.57
C ILE A 96 4.15 8.12 8.50
N SER A 97 3.63 8.47 7.33
CA SER A 97 4.40 9.16 6.28
C SER A 97 4.98 10.49 6.77
N ASN A 98 4.18 11.30 7.50
CA ASN A 98 4.64 12.57 8.05
C ASN A 98 5.77 12.37 9.07
N ALA A 99 5.65 11.39 9.99
CA ALA A 99 6.69 11.08 10.95
C ALA A 99 7.99 10.59 10.26
N ALA A 100 7.84 9.72 9.25
CA ALA A 100 8.96 9.21 8.48
C ALA A 100 9.70 10.34 7.75
N LEU A 101 9.00 11.20 7.03
CA LEU A 101 9.61 12.30 6.28
C LEU A 101 10.28 13.31 7.19
N LYS A 102 9.68 13.64 8.36
CA LYS A 102 10.35 14.52 9.34
C LYS A 102 11.70 13.96 9.78
N ALA A 103 11.77 12.68 10.13
CA ALA A 103 13.02 12.04 10.55
C ALA A 103 14.04 11.93 9.41
N MET A 104 13.60 11.58 8.20
CA MET A 104 14.43 11.38 7.03
C MET A 104 15.00 12.70 6.49
N VAL A 105 14.20 13.77 6.44
CA VAL A 105 14.67 15.09 5.98
C VAL A 105 15.73 15.68 6.92
N LEU A 106 15.52 15.54 8.23
CA LEU A 106 16.54 15.96 9.22
C LEU A 106 17.89 15.24 9.02
N ARG A 107 17.86 14.01 8.56
CA ARG A 107 19.03 13.15 8.32
C ARG A 107 19.63 13.34 6.93
N GLY A 108 18.86 13.94 6.01
CA GLY A 108 19.23 14.10 4.59
C GLY A 108 19.20 12.79 3.80
N SER A 109 18.55 11.73 4.29
CA SER A 109 18.45 10.44 3.61
C SER A 109 17.28 9.62 4.11
N GLY A 110 16.69 8.78 3.24
CA GLY A 110 15.65 7.83 3.60
C GLY A 110 14.75 7.45 2.43
N HIS A 111 13.88 6.47 2.68
CA HIS A 111 13.00 5.90 1.66
C HIS A 111 11.60 5.72 2.24
N LEU A 112 10.58 6.21 1.54
CA LEU A 112 9.18 6.01 1.87
C LEU A 112 8.47 5.28 0.72
N LEU A 113 7.96 4.08 0.98
CA LEU A 113 7.20 3.29 0.03
C LEU A 113 5.75 3.18 0.49
N ASN A 114 4.83 3.83 -0.21
CA ASN A 114 3.41 3.76 0.04
C ASN A 114 2.74 2.75 -0.89
N VAL A 115 2.05 1.74 -0.34
CA VAL A 115 1.36 0.74 -1.16
C VAL A 115 -0.05 1.23 -1.48
N SER A 116 -0.20 1.66 -2.74
CA SER A 116 -1.46 2.02 -3.37
C SER A 116 -2.09 0.80 -4.09
N SER A 117 -2.68 1.00 -5.25
CA SER A 117 -3.28 -0.01 -6.13
C SER A 117 -3.50 0.55 -7.52
N VAL A 118 -3.61 -0.30 -8.55
CA VAL A 118 -4.12 0.12 -9.87
C VAL A 118 -5.56 0.63 -9.80
N ALA A 119 -6.32 0.29 -8.77
CA ALA A 119 -7.64 0.85 -8.50
C ALA A 119 -7.63 2.38 -8.23
N SER A 120 -6.45 2.96 -7.96
CA SER A 120 -6.28 4.40 -7.73
C SER A 120 -6.49 5.26 -8.98
N PHE A 121 -6.35 4.67 -10.17
CA PHE A 121 -6.38 5.42 -11.43
C PHE A 121 -7.78 5.57 -12.03
N GLN A 122 -8.78 4.88 -11.47
CA GLN A 122 -10.16 4.97 -11.97
C GLN A 122 -11.21 4.71 -10.90
N ALA A 123 -12.45 5.16 -11.14
CA ALA A 123 -13.58 4.77 -10.30
C ALA A 123 -13.83 3.27 -10.40
N SER A 124 -14.02 2.60 -9.25
CA SER A 124 -14.26 1.16 -9.17
C SER A 124 -15.60 0.87 -8.48
N PRO A 125 -16.71 0.75 -9.22
CA PRO A 125 -17.99 0.33 -8.66
C PRO A 125 -17.84 -1.01 -7.92
N GLY A 126 -18.47 -1.14 -6.76
CA GLY A 126 -18.30 -2.28 -5.86
C GLY A 126 -17.04 -2.23 -4.98
N LEU A 127 -16.13 -1.27 -5.21
CA LEU A 127 -14.95 -1.00 -4.37
C LEU A 127 -14.76 0.50 -4.18
N ALA A 128 -15.85 1.24 -4.00
CA ALA A 128 -15.85 2.70 -4.08
C ALA A 128 -14.90 3.35 -3.05
N VAL A 129 -14.98 2.95 -1.78
CA VAL A 129 -14.13 3.50 -0.71
C VAL A 129 -12.69 3.07 -0.92
N TYR A 130 -12.44 1.79 -1.23
CA TYR A 130 -11.10 1.30 -1.49
C TYR A 130 -10.39 2.09 -2.60
N ALA A 131 -11.03 2.23 -3.76
CA ALA A 131 -10.48 2.99 -4.89
C ALA A 131 -10.20 4.45 -4.51
N ALA A 132 -11.11 5.09 -3.77
CA ALA A 132 -10.94 6.45 -3.28
C ALA A 132 -9.76 6.57 -2.29
N THR A 133 -9.61 5.63 -1.34
CA THR A 133 -8.46 5.62 -0.43
C THR A 133 -7.14 5.42 -1.17
N LYS A 134 -7.11 4.56 -2.19
CA LYS A 134 -5.91 4.33 -2.99
C LYS A 134 -5.58 5.49 -3.93
N ALA A 135 -6.59 6.19 -4.44
CA ALA A 135 -6.41 7.44 -5.18
C ALA A 135 -5.79 8.55 -4.29
N TYR A 136 -6.26 8.65 -3.04
CA TYR A 136 -5.63 9.52 -2.05
C TYR A 136 -4.15 9.17 -1.84
N VAL A 137 -3.82 7.88 -1.63
CA VAL A 137 -2.43 7.43 -1.40
C VAL A 137 -1.54 7.75 -2.61
N THR A 138 -2.02 7.51 -3.83
CA THR A 138 -1.25 7.81 -5.05
C THR A 138 -0.99 9.31 -5.16
N SER A 139 -2.03 10.15 -5.08
CA SER A 139 -1.91 11.61 -5.20
C SER A 139 -1.03 12.21 -4.10
N LEU A 140 -1.20 11.77 -2.84
CA LEU A 140 -0.34 12.18 -1.73
C LEU A 140 1.13 11.83 -2.02
N THR A 141 1.39 10.60 -2.48
CA THR A 141 2.75 10.12 -2.70
C THR A 141 3.44 10.88 -3.84
N GLU A 142 2.71 11.21 -4.92
CA GLU A 142 3.22 12.04 -6.01
C GLU A 142 3.61 13.44 -5.53
N ALA A 143 2.75 14.07 -4.73
CA ALA A 143 3.05 15.38 -4.14
C ALA A 143 4.28 15.32 -3.23
N LEU A 144 4.35 14.34 -2.33
CA LEU A 144 5.50 14.14 -1.44
C LEU A 144 6.79 13.83 -2.20
N HIS A 145 6.72 13.08 -3.31
CA HIS A 145 7.89 12.83 -4.16
C HIS A 145 8.48 14.14 -4.70
N GLU A 146 7.63 15.07 -5.16
CA GLU A 146 8.07 16.36 -5.65
C GLU A 146 8.61 17.27 -4.51
N GLU A 147 7.94 17.29 -3.36
CA GLU A 147 8.40 18.05 -2.19
C GLU A 147 9.78 17.59 -1.66
N MET A 148 10.09 16.30 -1.81
CA MET A 148 11.34 15.70 -1.34
C MET A 148 12.51 15.88 -2.33
N ARG A 149 12.35 16.55 -3.45
CA ARG A 149 13.44 16.81 -4.40
C ARG A 149 14.59 17.55 -3.74
N GLY A 150 15.78 17.04 -3.92
CA GLY A 150 17.01 17.66 -3.36
C GLY A 150 17.25 17.41 -1.87
N THR A 151 16.35 16.71 -1.16
CA THR A 151 16.51 16.41 0.28
C THR A 151 17.29 15.14 0.57
N GLY A 152 17.56 14.31 -0.46
CA GLY A 152 18.12 12.96 -0.28
C GLY A 152 17.10 11.90 0.13
N VAL A 153 15.80 12.24 0.18
CA VAL A 153 14.71 11.31 0.54
C VAL A 153 13.95 10.86 -0.70
N HIS A 154 13.78 9.57 -0.84
CA HIS A 154 13.04 8.95 -1.94
C HIS A 154 11.61 8.60 -1.51
N VAL A 155 10.62 8.93 -2.32
CA VAL A 155 9.21 8.66 -2.04
C VAL A 155 8.55 7.98 -3.25
N THR A 156 7.92 6.83 -3.05
CA THR A 156 7.40 5.99 -4.15
C THR A 156 6.01 5.45 -3.83
N ALA A 157 5.11 5.53 -4.79
CA ALA A 157 3.84 4.80 -4.79
C ALA A 157 4.00 3.45 -5.50
N LEU A 158 3.74 2.36 -4.79
CA LEU A 158 3.61 1.03 -5.39
C LEU A 158 2.14 0.77 -5.68
N CYS A 159 1.81 0.54 -6.95
CA CYS A 159 0.44 0.34 -7.42
C CYS A 159 0.26 -1.08 -7.99
N PRO A 160 0.10 -2.11 -7.15
CA PRO A 160 -0.12 -3.47 -7.61
C PRO A 160 -1.49 -3.63 -8.29
N GLY A 161 -1.57 -4.59 -9.22
CA GLY A 161 -2.81 -5.20 -9.68
C GLY A 161 -3.25 -6.34 -8.78
N LEU A 162 -4.01 -7.29 -9.34
CA LEU A 162 -4.43 -8.50 -8.61
C LEU A 162 -3.21 -9.28 -8.14
N THR A 163 -3.13 -9.48 -6.83
CA THR A 163 -2.00 -10.15 -6.18
C THR A 163 -2.55 -11.16 -5.18
N LYS A 164 -2.17 -12.43 -5.30
CA LYS A 164 -2.65 -13.50 -4.39
C LYS A 164 -2.07 -13.30 -2.99
N THR A 165 -2.93 -12.92 -2.03
CA THR A 165 -2.57 -12.67 -0.63
C THR A 165 -3.81 -12.84 0.26
N GLU A 166 -3.69 -12.73 1.58
CA GLU A 166 -4.84 -12.66 2.51
C GLU A 166 -5.75 -11.42 2.28
N PHE A 167 -5.40 -10.54 1.33
CA PHE A 167 -6.18 -9.34 1.04
C PHE A 167 -7.57 -9.69 0.52
N GLN A 168 -7.70 -10.73 -0.34
CA GLN A 168 -8.98 -11.13 -0.91
C GLN A 168 -10.00 -11.54 0.15
N GLU A 169 -9.55 -12.32 1.15
CA GLU A 169 -10.41 -12.71 2.28
C GLU A 169 -10.85 -11.50 3.11
N ARG A 170 -9.92 -10.60 3.40
CA ARG A 170 -10.19 -9.40 4.23
C ARG A 170 -11.07 -8.37 3.53
N SER A 171 -11.01 -8.32 2.21
CA SER A 171 -11.73 -7.34 1.38
C SER A 171 -13.01 -7.90 0.79
N ASN A 172 -13.41 -9.14 1.15
CA ASN A 172 -14.56 -9.84 0.60
C ASN A 172 -14.54 -9.92 -0.93
N THR A 173 -13.36 -10.26 -1.49
CA THR A 173 -13.10 -10.38 -2.93
C THR A 173 -12.54 -11.75 -3.32
N THR A 174 -12.89 -12.80 -2.57
CA THR A 174 -12.43 -14.17 -2.82
C THR A 174 -12.93 -14.72 -4.16
N ASP A 175 -14.09 -14.26 -4.63
CA ASP A 175 -14.67 -14.56 -5.95
C ASP A 175 -13.77 -14.08 -7.11
N TYR A 176 -12.85 -13.14 -6.87
CA TYR A 176 -11.91 -12.68 -7.89
C TYR A 176 -10.97 -13.78 -8.37
N GLU A 177 -10.68 -14.77 -7.52
CA GLU A 177 -9.81 -15.88 -7.91
C GLU A 177 -10.43 -16.77 -8.99
N THR A 178 -11.75 -16.88 -9.01
CA THR A 178 -12.50 -17.62 -10.05
C THR A 178 -12.89 -16.72 -11.23
N THR A 179 -13.03 -15.42 -11.02
CA THR A 179 -13.48 -14.46 -12.04
C THR A 179 -12.38 -14.04 -12.99
N PHE A 180 -11.14 -13.84 -12.47
CA PHE A 180 -10.03 -13.35 -13.27
C PHE A 180 -9.07 -14.47 -13.68
N PRO A 181 -8.65 -14.50 -14.97
CA PRO A 181 -7.73 -15.52 -15.46
C PRO A 181 -6.36 -15.45 -14.79
N ASN A 182 -5.64 -16.55 -14.73
CA ASN A 182 -4.36 -16.66 -14.03
C ASN A 182 -3.31 -15.63 -14.48
N PHE A 183 -3.30 -15.24 -15.77
CA PHE A 183 -2.34 -14.26 -16.28
C PHE A 183 -2.55 -12.83 -15.71
N ALA A 184 -3.73 -12.54 -15.15
CA ALA A 184 -4.01 -11.27 -14.48
C ALA A 184 -3.40 -11.20 -13.07
N TRP A 185 -2.99 -12.33 -12.51
CA TRP A 185 -2.45 -12.40 -11.16
C TRP A 185 -0.93 -12.23 -11.14
N THR A 186 -0.47 -11.36 -10.24
CA THR A 186 0.96 -11.15 -9.99
C THR A 186 1.34 -11.77 -8.65
N SER A 187 2.53 -12.38 -8.55
CA SER A 187 2.98 -12.92 -7.26
C SER A 187 3.33 -11.81 -6.27
N ALA A 188 3.04 -12.04 -4.99
CA ALA A 188 3.42 -11.12 -3.92
C ALA A 188 4.93 -10.84 -3.87
N GLU A 189 5.74 -11.85 -4.23
CA GLU A 189 7.20 -11.73 -4.30
C GLU A 189 7.64 -10.75 -5.40
N SER A 190 7.08 -10.88 -6.62
CA SER A 190 7.37 -9.98 -7.75
C SER A 190 6.94 -8.54 -7.45
N VAL A 191 5.76 -8.36 -6.84
CA VAL A 191 5.26 -7.05 -6.42
C VAL A 191 6.19 -6.42 -5.38
N ALA A 192 6.63 -7.19 -4.40
CA ALA A 192 7.54 -6.73 -3.36
C ALA A 192 8.90 -6.31 -3.93
N SER A 193 9.49 -7.13 -4.82
CA SER A 193 10.75 -6.81 -5.50
C SER A 193 10.65 -5.53 -6.33
N ALA A 194 9.56 -5.38 -7.10
CA ALA A 194 9.34 -4.18 -7.91
C ALA A 194 9.22 -2.91 -7.04
N GLY A 195 8.55 -3.01 -5.87
CA GLY A 195 8.41 -1.89 -4.93
C GLY A 195 9.75 -1.48 -4.32
N LEU A 196 10.52 -2.44 -3.82
CA LEU A 196 11.85 -2.18 -3.23
C LEU A 196 12.82 -1.61 -4.25
N GLU A 197 12.86 -2.18 -5.45
CA GLU A 197 13.69 -1.64 -6.55
C GLU A 197 13.24 -0.23 -6.97
N GLY A 198 11.92 0.00 -7.01
CA GLY A 198 11.36 1.28 -7.40
C GLY A 198 11.72 2.41 -6.45
N VAL A 199 11.58 2.18 -5.15
CA VAL A 199 11.93 3.19 -4.15
C VAL A 199 13.43 3.45 -4.08
N ALA A 200 14.26 2.41 -4.22
CA ALA A 200 15.71 2.57 -4.30
C ALA A 200 16.14 3.43 -5.50
N LYS A 201 15.43 3.31 -6.64
CA LYS A 201 15.67 4.10 -7.86
C LYS A 201 14.91 5.43 -7.89
N ASN A 202 14.30 5.84 -6.81
CA ASN A 202 13.50 7.07 -6.70
C ASN A 202 12.42 7.21 -7.79
N LYS A 203 11.71 6.12 -8.10
CA LYS A 203 10.58 6.18 -9.04
C LYS A 203 9.35 6.72 -8.32
N THR A 204 8.65 7.69 -8.93
CA THR A 204 7.42 8.26 -8.35
C THR A 204 6.34 7.20 -8.21
N ILE A 205 6.08 6.46 -9.31
CA ILE A 205 5.05 5.40 -9.38
C ILE A 205 5.68 4.11 -9.90
N VAL A 206 5.34 3.00 -9.27
CA VAL A 206 5.70 1.65 -9.70
C VAL A 206 4.44 0.81 -9.89
N VAL A 207 4.19 0.37 -11.12
CA VAL A 207 3.10 -0.55 -11.48
C VAL A 207 3.72 -1.89 -11.87
N PRO A 208 3.63 -2.94 -11.03
CA PRO A 208 4.16 -4.26 -11.37
C PRO A 208 3.33 -4.95 -12.46
N GLY A 209 4.02 -5.60 -13.42
CA GLY A 209 3.39 -6.35 -14.51
C GLY A 209 3.06 -5.51 -15.75
N ALA A 210 3.35 -6.07 -16.94
CA ALA A 210 3.15 -5.37 -18.22
C ALA A 210 1.66 -5.07 -18.48
N LEU A 211 0.77 -6.00 -18.15
CA LEU A 211 -0.68 -5.83 -18.28
C LEU A 211 -1.17 -4.57 -17.56
N TYR A 212 -0.80 -4.42 -16.29
CA TYR A 212 -1.26 -3.29 -15.47
C TYR A 212 -0.62 -1.97 -15.87
N LYS A 213 0.63 -1.99 -16.35
CA LYS A 213 1.25 -0.79 -16.94
C LYS A 213 0.46 -0.30 -18.14
N GLY A 214 0.05 -1.20 -19.02
CA GLY A 214 -0.81 -0.86 -20.16
C GLY A 214 -2.17 -0.32 -19.73
N LEU A 215 -2.83 -0.94 -18.75
CA LEU A 215 -4.12 -0.48 -18.24
C LEU A 215 -4.02 0.92 -17.61
N VAL A 216 -3.00 1.20 -16.81
CA VAL A 216 -2.78 2.53 -16.23
C VAL A 216 -2.52 3.56 -17.32
N ALA A 217 -1.62 3.30 -18.26
CA ALA A 217 -1.32 4.21 -19.35
C ALA A 217 -2.56 4.53 -20.21
N THR A 218 -3.45 3.55 -20.42
CA THR A 218 -4.72 3.80 -21.11
C THR A 218 -5.70 4.60 -20.26
N SER A 219 -5.72 4.41 -18.94
CA SER A 219 -6.60 5.19 -18.06
C SER A 219 -6.22 6.67 -18.02
N ASP A 220 -4.93 7.00 -18.10
CA ASP A 220 -4.43 8.38 -18.09
C ASP A 220 -4.86 9.18 -19.31
N ILE A 221 -5.03 8.53 -20.47
CA ILE A 221 -5.47 9.18 -21.73
C ILE A 221 -6.98 9.06 -21.97
N THR A 222 -7.68 8.22 -21.20
CA THR A 222 -9.13 8.02 -21.37
C THR A 222 -9.91 9.10 -20.63
N PRO A 223 -10.84 9.82 -21.29
CA PRO A 223 -11.70 10.78 -20.60
C PRO A 223 -12.43 10.11 -19.42
N ARG A 224 -12.41 10.75 -18.25
CA ARG A 224 -13.00 10.19 -17.00
C ARG A 224 -14.46 9.73 -17.15
N ALA A 225 -15.25 10.42 -17.99
CA ALA A 225 -16.64 10.05 -18.25
C ALA A 225 -16.76 8.69 -18.96
N LEU A 226 -15.85 8.40 -19.90
CA LEU A 226 -15.80 7.13 -20.62
C LEU A 226 -15.27 6.00 -19.73
N ALA A 227 -14.17 6.24 -19.03
CA ALA A 227 -13.60 5.26 -18.07
C ALA A 227 -14.64 4.84 -17.03
N ARG A 228 -15.40 5.80 -16.46
CA ARG A 228 -16.47 5.54 -15.49
C ARG A 228 -17.61 4.68 -16.07
N ARG A 229 -18.02 4.93 -17.32
CA ARG A 229 -19.06 4.12 -17.98
C ARG A 229 -18.59 2.69 -18.24
N LEU A 230 -17.36 2.53 -18.71
CA LEU A 230 -16.77 1.21 -18.98
C LEU A 230 -16.62 0.39 -17.70
N SER A 231 -16.15 0.99 -16.61
CA SER A 231 -16.05 0.29 -15.31
C SER A 231 -17.43 -0.07 -14.73
N GLY A 232 -18.46 0.77 -14.94
CA GLY A 232 -19.85 0.47 -14.57
C GLY A 232 -20.41 -0.73 -15.32
N LEU A 233 -20.18 -0.81 -16.63
CA LEU A 233 -20.62 -1.94 -17.47
C LEU A 233 -19.91 -3.24 -17.06
N ALA A 234 -18.62 -3.20 -16.77
CA ALA A 234 -17.86 -4.37 -16.32
C ALA A 234 -18.37 -4.92 -14.96
N THR A 235 -18.93 -4.05 -14.11
CA THR A 235 -19.52 -4.46 -12.82
C THR A 235 -20.95 -4.98 -12.98
N SER A 236 -21.75 -4.41 -13.90
CA SER A 236 -23.14 -4.87 -14.13
C SER A 236 -23.24 -6.26 -14.78
N ILE A 237 -22.19 -6.73 -15.41
CA ILE A 237 -22.12 -8.12 -15.95
C ILE A 237 -21.93 -9.15 -14.81
N ARG A 238 -21.59 -8.70 -13.58
CA ARG A 238 -21.31 -9.53 -12.40
C ARG A 238 -22.52 -9.73 -11.47
N ASN A 239 -23.61 -9.00 -11.69
CA ASN A 239 -24.90 -9.18 -11.01
C ASN A 239 -25.90 -9.88 -11.93
#